data_66a52cc27c049db7972853bcf390ed03
#
_entry.id   66a52cc27c049db7972853bcf390ed03
#
_cell.length_a   1.000
_cell.length_b   1.000
_cell.length_c   1.000
_cell.angle_alpha   90.00
_cell.angle_beta   90.00
_cell.angle_gamma   90.00
#
_symmetry.space_group_name_H-M   'P 1'
#
loop_
_entity.id
_entity.type
_entity.pdbx_description
1 polymer ?
#
loop_
_entity_poly.entity_id
_entity_poly.type
_entity_poly.pdbx_seq_one_letter_code
_entity_poly.pdbx_strand_id
1 'polypeptide(L)'
;MIKYLGIEEVGFTDDGYIDYDRNGYGSLELTNSDETSTSYSLTATMNKSWDNGISVVTGYNYSHAEDVQPMTSSVAFSNYQYRAFTNPNEEVSSLSDWNIEHRFTLDLRYTTSFFDGLDTTFSAFAVAQSGRPYSLVYSKDAGNSKFGYTPYLGSENGSVLPIGTERNDESSPWWTKVDIAVRQDIPAFHADHTAQVSFVIDNFTNMLNDDWGILEEASFNTVTIGSTNATPRQGDASLWEMRVGVNYRF
;
A
#
# COMPACT_ATOMS: atom_id res chain seq x y z
N MET A 1 13.04 -5.23 -16.67
CA MET A 1 12.85 -3.79 -16.57
C MET A 1 12.57 -3.14 -17.91
N ILE A 2 12.14 -1.88 -17.94
CA ILE A 2 11.97 -1.08 -19.17
C ILE A 2 13.12 -0.08 -19.24
N LYS A 3 13.85 -0.08 -20.35
CA LYS A 3 14.90 0.91 -20.69
C LYS A 3 14.48 1.71 -21.91
N TYR A 4 15.04 2.91 -22.02
CA TYR A 4 14.92 3.72 -23.23
C TYR A 4 16.22 3.63 -24.05
N LEU A 5 16.09 3.19 -25.28
CA LEU A 5 17.18 3.14 -26.25
C LEU A 5 17.21 4.41 -27.10
N GLY A 6 18.38 4.77 -27.60
CA GLY A 6 18.56 5.94 -28.46
C GLY A 6 18.87 7.22 -27.69
N ILE A 7 19.41 7.08 -26.48
CA ILE A 7 20.07 8.14 -25.72
C ILE A 7 21.52 7.72 -25.46
N GLU A 8 22.41 8.70 -25.41
CA GLU A 8 23.81 8.54 -25.11
C GLU A 8 24.19 9.49 -23.97
N GLU A 9 24.92 9.00 -22.99
CA GLU A 9 25.43 9.83 -21.90
C GLU A 9 26.52 10.78 -22.45
N VAL A 10 26.30 12.10 -22.34
CA VAL A 10 27.20 13.12 -22.86
C VAL A 10 27.93 13.88 -21.75
N GLY A 11 27.59 13.68 -20.50
CA GLY A 11 28.23 14.30 -19.35
C GLY A 11 27.32 14.41 -18.13
N PHE A 12 27.55 15.50 -17.38
CA PHE A 12 26.72 15.79 -16.19
C PHE A 12 26.22 17.23 -16.26
N THR A 13 25.03 17.44 -15.77
CA THR A 13 24.48 18.79 -15.56
C THR A 13 25.22 19.50 -14.42
N ASP A 14 25.02 20.81 -14.27
CA ASP A 14 25.59 21.61 -13.17
C ASP A 14 25.15 21.12 -11.79
N ASP A 15 23.95 20.49 -11.71
CA ASP A 15 23.39 19.88 -10.50
C ASP A 15 23.85 18.43 -10.29
N GLY A 16 24.69 17.88 -11.19
CA GLY A 16 25.31 16.56 -11.05
C GLY A 16 24.49 15.38 -11.57
N TYR A 17 23.39 15.61 -12.28
CA TYR A 17 22.63 14.54 -12.96
C TYR A 17 23.31 14.15 -14.27
N ILE A 18 23.16 12.89 -14.68
CA ILE A 18 23.65 12.47 -16.00
C ILE A 18 22.87 13.22 -17.08
N ASP A 19 23.60 13.87 -17.98
CA ASP A 19 23.03 14.50 -19.15
C ASP A 19 23.08 13.57 -20.35
N TYR A 20 22.00 13.56 -21.12
CA TYR A 20 21.83 12.68 -22.27
C TYR A 20 21.65 13.47 -23.54
N ASP A 21 22.24 13.01 -24.61
CA ASP A 21 21.91 13.44 -25.97
C ASP A 21 21.05 12.36 -26.64
N ARG A 22 20.23 12.81 -27.60
CA ARG A 22 19.40 11.93 -28.39
C ARG A 22 20.15 11.42 -29.61
N ASN A 23 20.39 10.12 -29.67
CA ASN A 23 21.03 9.47 -30.80
C ASN A 23 19.99 8.71 -31.65
N GLY A 24 19.34 9.43 -32.58
CA GLY A 24 18.35 8.83 -33.50
C GLY A 24 16.94 8.69 -32.97
N TYR A 25 16.24 7.63 -33.38
CA TYR A 25 14.89 7.33 -32.93
C TYR A 25 14.97 6.47 -31.66
N GLY A 26 14.44 7.00 -30.55
CA GLY A 26 14.35 6.26 -29.32
C GLY A 26 13.23 5.21 -29.33
N SER A 27 13.43 4.12 -28.61
CA SER A 27 12.44 3.08 -28.38
C SER A 27 12.51 2.58 -26.94
N LEU A 28 11.40 2.03 -26.44
CA LEU A 28 11.37 1.34 -25.15
C LEU A 28 11.65 -0.13 -25.38
N GLU A 29 12.53 -0.69 -24.58
CA GLU A 29 12.87 -2.10 -24.58
C GLU A 29 12.55 -2.73 -23.24
N LEU A 30 11.93 -3.90 -23.27
CA LEU A 30 11.80 -4.79 -22.11
C LEU A 30 13.02 -5.70 -22.07
N THR A 31 13.83 -5.58 -21.05
CA THR A 31 15.07 -6.34 -20.87
C THR A 31 15.15 -6.93 -19.45
N ASN A 32 16.06 -7.87 -19.26
CA ASN A 32 16.45 -8.30 -17.92
C ASN A 32 17.29 -7.20 -17.24
N SER A 33 17.28 -7.18 -15.92
CA SER A 33 18.18 -6.37 -15.12
C SER A 33 19.37 -7.21 -14.67
N ASP A 34 20.53 -6.61 -14.56
CA ASP A 34 21.70 -7.22 -13.93
C ASP A 34 21.59 -7.21 -12.40
N GLU A 35 20.77 -6.30 -11.85
CA GLU A 35 20.45 -6.24 -10.42
C GLU A 35 19.29 -7.17 -10.08
N THR A 36 19.32 -7.71 -8.85
CA THR A 36 18.36 -8.72 -8.38
C THR A 36 17.26 -8.09 -7.54
N SER A 37 16.01 -8.38 -7.89
CA SER A 37 14.86 -8.14 -7.00
C SER A 37 14.77 -9.24 -5.96
N THR A 38 14.61 -8.87 -4.68
CA THR A 38 14.56 -9.81 -3.56
C THR A 38 13.34 -9.59 -2.69
N SER A 39 12.82 -10.66 -2.10
CA SER A 39 11.80 -10.54 -1.06
C SER A 39 11.91 -11.66 -0.04
N TYR A 40 11.65 -11.34 1.22
CA TYR A 40 11.51 -12.31 2.29
C TYR A 40 10.45 -11.90 3.29
N SER A 41 9.84 -12.87 3.95
CA SER A 41 8.87 -12.59 5.01
C SER A 41 8.98 -13.61 6.14
N LEU A 42 8.62 -13.16 7.33
CA LEU A 42 8.49 -13.98 8.54
C LEU A 42 7.09 -13.76 9.12
N THR A 43 6.33 -14.85 9.30
CA THR A 43 5.00 -14.78 9.88
C THR A 43 4.92 -15.63 11.14
N ALA A 44 4.36 -15.06 12.20
CA ALA A 44 4.01 -15.77 13.43
C ALA A 44 2.53 -15.62 13.72
N THR A 45 1.84 -16.73 14.05
CA THR A 45 0.43 -16.75 14.38
C THR A 45 0.17 -17.50 15.67
N MET A 46 -0.80 -17.03 16.47
CA MET A 46 -1.28 -17.72 17.66
C MET A 46 -2.82 -17.82 17.58
N ASN A 47 -3.33 -19.00 17.90
CA ASN A 47 -4.76 -19.26 18.03
C ASN A 47 -5.04 -19.89 19.40
N LYS A 48 -5.98 -19.33 20.14
CA LYS A 48 -6.38 -19.81 21.45
C LYS A 48 -7.88 -19.65 21.65
N SER A 49 -8.52 -20.73 22.08
CA SER A 49 -9.92 -20.73 22.54
C SER A 49 -10.00 -21.24 23.97
N TRP A 50 -10.96 -20.70 24.71
CA TRP A 50 -11.25 -21.08 26.10
C TRP A 50 -12.70 -21.54 26.23
N ASP A 51 -12.97 -22.38 27.24
CA ASP A 51 -14.30 -22.96 27.46
C ASP A 51 -15.35 -21.93 27.89
N ASN A 52 -14.94 -20.72 28.26
CA ASN A 52 -15.82 -19.60 28.59
C ASN A 52 -16.37 -18.84 27.38
N GLY A 53 -16.17 -19.34 26.16
CA GLY A 53 -16.67 -18.73 24.92
C GLY A 53 -15.75 -17.70 24.29
N ILE A 54 -14.58 -17.42 24.88
CA ILE A 54 -13.58 -16.50 24.31
C ILE A 54 -12.69 -17.26 23.34
N SER A 55 -12.42 -16.65 22.17
CA SER A 55 -11.39 -17.09 21.23
C SER A 55 -10.60 -15.91 20.70
N VAL A 56 -9.30 -16.12 20.52
CA VAL A 56 -8.35 -15.12 20.03
C VAL A 56 -7.52 -15.74 18.91
N VAL A 57 -7.42 -15.04 17.80
CA VAL A 57 -6.41 -15.29 16.74
C VAL A 57 -5.58 -14.02 16.59
N THR A 58 -4.27 -14.14 16.71
CA THR A 58 -3.37 -13.02 16.48
C THR A 58 -2.25 -13.41 15.56
N GLY A 59 -1.78 -12.47 14.76
CA GLY A 59 -0.70 -12.66 13.80
C GLY A 59 0.22 -11.46 13.75
N TYR A 60 1.47 -11.73 13.49
CA TYR A 60 2.48 -10.74 13.14
C TYR A 60 3.15 -11.19 11.85
N ASN A 61 3.33 -10.26 10.93
CA ASN A 61 4.13 -10.44 9.72
C ASN A 61 5.19 -9.35 9.64
N TYR A 62 6.42 -9.78 9.39
CA TYR A 62 7.50 -8.93 8.93
C TYR A 62 7.78 -9.28 7.47
N SER A 63 7.88 -8.28 6.60
CA SER A 63 8.26 -8.48 5.20
C SER A 63 9.19 -7.39 4.72
N HIS A 64 10.10 -7.78 3.84
CA HIS A 64 11.00 -6.88 3.16
C HIS A 64 11.06 -7.29 1.69
N ALA A 65 10.81 -6.36 0.80
CA ALA A 65 10.81 -6.59 -0.64
C ALA A 65 11.51 -5.42 -1.34
N GLU A 66 12.42 -5.76 -2.24
CA GLU A 66 13.13 -4.81 -3.11
C GLU A 66 12.91 -5.19 -4.56
N ASP A 67 12.83 -4.19 -5.41
CA ASP A 67 12.78 -4.37 -6.86
C ASP A 67 13.56 -3.28 -7.59
N VAL A 68 13.98 -3.58 -8.81
CA VAL A 68 14.64 -2.61 -9.70
C VAL A 68 13.60 -1.72 -10.36
N GLN A 69 12.41 -2.26 -10.63
CA GLN A 69 11.34 -1.52 -11.27
C GLN A 69 9.99 -2.18 -10.93
N PRO A 70 9.04 -1.45 -10.35
CA PRO A 70 7.79 -2.03 -9.83
C PRO A 70 6.88 -2.64 -10.90
N MET A 71 7.01 -2.25 -12.17
CA MET A 71 6.25 -2.80 -13.33
C MET A 71 4.74 -2.80 -13.07
N THR A 72 4.20 -1.69 -12.57
CA THR A 72 2.81 -1.56 -12.12
C THR A 72 1.79 -1.36 -13.24
N SER A 73 2.26 -1.11 -14.47
CA SER A 73 1.42 -0.84 -15.64
C SER A 73 1.62 -1.89 -16.74
N SER A 74 0.57 -2.14 -17.52
CA SER A 74 0.64 -2.92 -18.77
C SER A 74 1.29 -2.16 -19.92
N VAL A 75 1.55 -0.86 -19.77
CA VAL A 75 2.14 0.01 -20.79
C VAL A 75 3.60 0.27 -20.46
N ALA A 76 4.51 -0.08 -21.38
CA ALA A 76 5.94 0.08 -21.21
C ALA A 76 6.35 1.54 -20.90
N PHE A 77 5.74 2.49 -21.59
CA PHE A 77 5.95 3.91 -21.38
C PHE A 77 5.62 4.36 -19.94
N SER A 78 4.48 3.91 -19.40
CA SER A 78 4.07 4.26 -18.04
C SER A 78 5.01 3.66 -16.99
N ASN A 79 5.46 2.43 -17.17
CA ASN A 79 6.46 1.81 -16.27
C ASN A 79 7.80 2.54 -16.30
N TYR A 80 8.18 3.06 -17.45
CA TYR A 80 9.41 3.85 -17.58
C TYR A 80 9.28 5.21 -16.89
N GLN A 81 8.17 5.92 -17.14
CA GLN A 81 7.98 7.32 -16.80
C GLN A 81 7.63 7.55 -15.31
N TYR A 82 6.80 6.67 -14.74
CA TYR A 82 6.18 6.93 -13.42
C TYR A 82 6.93 6.31 -12.24
N ARG A 83 8.07 5.68 -12.44
CA ARG A 83 8.95 5.31 -11.33
C ARG A 83 9.82 6.50 -10.92
N ALA A 84 10.16 6.58 -9.64
CA ALA A 84 11.17 7.53 -9.17
C ALA A 84 12.58 7.01 -9.52
N PHE A 85 13.46 7.89 -10.00
CA PHE A 85 14.82 7.55 -10.42
C PHE A 85 15.75 8.78 -10.38
N THR A 86 17.03 8.54 -10.26
CA THR A 86 18.08 9.55 -10.50
C THR A 86 18.52 9.54 -11.96
N ASN A 87 18.62 8.35 -12.54
CA ASN A 87 18.92 8.10 -13.95
C ASN A 87 17.81 7.23 -14.56
N PRO A 88 17.19 7.62 -15.69
CA PRO A 88 16.04 6.90 -16.25
C PRO A 88 16.32 5.45 -16.65
N ASN A 89 17.57 5.11 -16.98
CA ASN A 89 17.99 3.76 -17.34
C ASN A 89 18.72 3.02 -16.20
N GLU A 90 18.75 3.59 -14.99
CA GLU A 90 19.46 2.97 -13.86
C GLU A 90 18.91 1.58 -13.50
N GLU A 91 19.83 0.72 -13.09
CA GLU A 91 19.55 -0.61 -12.56
C GLU A 91 19.90 -0.63 -11.07
N VAL A 92 19.07 0.03 -10.29
CA VAL A 92 19.23 0.11 -8.81
C VAL A 92 18.06 -0.58 -8.15
N SER A 93 18.35 -1.60 -7.33
CA SER A 93 17.36 -2.23 -6.47
C SER A 93 17.09 -1.32 -5.28
N SER A 94 15.83 -1.07 -5.01
CA SER A 94 15.37 -0.24 -3.89
C SER A 94 14.09 -0.83 -3.32
N LEU A 95 13.65 -0.35 -2.16
CA LEU A 95 12.45 -0.81 -1.51
C LEU A 95 11.25 -0.80 -2.46
N SER A 96 10.50 -1.90 -2.50
CA SER A 96 9.35 -2.06 -3.40
C SER A 96 8.19 -1.16 -2.99
N ASP A 97 7.47 -0.61 -3.99
CA ASP A 97 6.24 0.17 -3.80
C ASP A 97 5.17 -0.57 -2.95
N TRP A 98 5.25 -1.89 -2.90
CA TRP A 98 4.28 -2.76 -2.24
C TRP A 98 4.73 -3.24 -0.85
N ASN A 99 5.90 -2.81 -0.39
CA ASN A 99 6.43 -3.25 0.89
C ASN A 99 5.57 -2.71 2.04
N ILE A 100 5.10 -3.61 2.91
CA ILE A 100 4.53 -3.31 4.22
C ILE A 100 5.41 -4.06 5.21
N GLU A 101 6.32 -3.34 5.86
CA GLU A 101 7.37 -3.96 6.66
C GLU A 101 6.82 -4.72 7.86
N HIS A 102 5.89 -4.10 8.59
CA HIS A 102 5.29 -4.69 9.77
C HIS A 102 3.77 -4.72 9.66
N ARG A 103 3.15 -5.86 10.01
CA ARG A 103 1.71 -5.99 10.11
C ARG A 103 1.31 -6.85 11.29
N PHE A 104 0.47 -6.30 12.15
CA PHE A 104 -0.15 -6.98 13.29
C PHE A 104 -1.65 -7.15 13.00
N THR A 105 -2.20 -8.30 13.38
CA THR A 105 -3.63 -8.59 13.30
C THR A 105 -4.12 -9.22 14.59
N LEU A 106 -5.34 -8.89 14.99
CA LEU A 106 -6.03 -9.47 16.14
C LEU A 106 -7.49 -9.72 15.77
N ASP A 107 -7.94 -10.96 15.89
CA ASP A 107 -9.37 -11.34 15.87
C ASP A 107 -9.74 -11.83 17.28
N LEU A 108 -10.63 -11.12 17.93
CA LEU A 108 -11.17 -11.45 19.25
C LEU A 108 -12.64 -11.76 19.10
N ARG A 109 -13.09 -12.91 19.64
CA ARG A 109 -14.48 -13.31 19.66
C ARG A 109 -14.89 -13.74 21.05
N TYR A 110 -16.12 -13.39 21.40
CA TYR A 110 -16.79 -13.89 22.60
C TYR A 110 -18.18 -14.36 22.22
N THR A 111 -18.44 -15.65 22.42
CA THR A 111 -19.75 -16.26 22.18
C THR A 111 -20.39 -16.65 23.50
N THR A 112 -21.66 -16.27 23.69
CA THR A 112 -22.46 -16.60 24.85
C THR A 112 -23.91 -16.72 24.45
N SER A 113 -24.70 -17.50 25.21
CA SER A 113 -26.15 -17.69 24.96
C SER A 113 -26.92 -16.84 25.95
N PHE A 114 -27.43 -15.67 25.53
CA PHE A 114 -28.37 -14.87 26.34
C PHE A 114 -29.80 -15.40 26.29
N PHE A 115 -30.13 -16.10 25.23
CA PHE A 115 -31.45 -16.74 25.02
C PHE A 115 -31.25 -18.25 24.88
N ASP A 116 -32.15 -19.01 25.39
CA ASP A 116 -32.05 -20.49 25.39
C ASP A 116 -31.89 -21.05 23.98
N GLY A 117 -30.74 -21.71 23.74
CA GLY A 117 -30.38 -22.29 22.44
C GLY A 117 -30.01 -21.30 21.33
N LEU A 118 -29.86 -20.01 21.63
CA LEU A 118 -29.53 -18.97 20.66
C LEU A 118 -28.27 -18.23 21.08
N ASP A 119 -27.24 -18.32 20.26
CA ASP A 119 -25.93 -17.71 20.54
C ASP A 119 -25.85 -16.25 20.11
N THR A 120 -25.20 -15.46 20.96
CA THR A 120 -24.75 -14.11 20.64
C THR A 120 -23.22 -14.12 20.53
N THR A 121 -22.71 -13.70 19.39
CA THR A 121 -21.27 -13.58 19.17
C THR A 121 -20.89 -12.11 19.02
N PHE A 122 -20.02 -11.63 19.90
CA PHE A 122 -19.31 -10.36 19.77
C PHE A 122 -17.97 -10.62 19.14
N SER A 123 -17.58 -9.80 18.16
CA SER A 123 -16.26 -9.89 17.53
C SER A 123 -15.63 -8.52 17.35
N ALA A 124 -14.32 -8.48 17.52
CA ALA A 124 -13.49 -7.32 17.19
C ALA A 124 -12.31 -7.81 16.35
N PHE A 125 -12.10 -7.16 15.22
CA PHE A 125 -10.92 -7.36 14.38
C PHE A 125 -10.09 -6.09 14.38
N ALA A 126 -8.82 -6.21 14.70
CA ALA A 126 -7.88 -5.08 14.66
C ALA A 126 -6.72 -5.38 13.71
N VAL A 127 -6.29 -4.36 13.01
CA VAL A 127 -5.06 -4.36 12.22
C VAL A 127 -4.24 -3.13 12.56
N ALA A 128 -2.92 -3.31 12.68
CA ALA A 128 -1.95 -2.23 12.74
C ALA A 128 -0.81 -2.58 11.79
N GLN A 129 -0.45 -1.67 10.89
CA GLN A 129 0.62 -1.91 9.92
C GLN A 129 1.43 -0.65 9.67
N SER A 130 2.69 -0.85 9.29
CA SER A 130 3.53 0.22 8.76
C SER A 130 2.93 0.79 7.48
N GLY A 131 3.14 2.08 7.24
CA GLY A 131 2.76 2.71 5.98
C GLY A 131 3.56 2.16 4.80
N ARG A 132 3.02 2.35 3.59
CA ARG A 132 3.73 2.06 2.36
C ARG A 132 4.86 3.05 2.12
N PRO A 133 5.95 2.62 1.50
CA PRO A 133 7.03 3.51 1.13
C PRO A 133 6.64 4.45 -0.01
N TYR A 134 7.29 5.60 -0.09
CA TYR A 134 7.18 6.54 -1.18
C TYR A 134 8.47 7.32 -1.38
N SER A 135 8.59 7.97 -2.54
CA SER A 135 9.75 8.76 -2.92
C SER A 135 9.43 10.26 -2.91
N LEU A 136 10.33 11.08 -2.39
CA LEU A 136 10.32 12.51 -2.60
C LEU A 136 10.97 12.83 -3.96
N VAL A 137 10.23 13.52 -4.84
CA VAL A 137 10.69 13.80 -6.20
C VAL A 137 10.59 15.28 -6.52
N TYR A 138 11.42 15.75 -7.44
CA TYR A 138 11.33 17.12 -7.93
C TYR A 138 10.09 17.31 -8.82
N SER A 139 9.51 18.50 -8.75
CA SER A 139 8.46 18.91 -9.68
C SER A 139 9.01 19.06 -11.10
N LYS A 140 8.16 18.79 -12.10
CA LYS A 140 8.43 19.09 -13.51
C LYS A 140 8.88 20.54 -13.77
N ASP A 141 8.41 21.48 -12.95
CA ASP A 141 8.71 22.91 -13.08
C ASP A 141 10.14 23.26 -12.65
N ALA A 142 10.88 22.31 -12.07
CA ALA A 142 12.30 22.49 -11.73
C ALA A 142 13.21 22.72 -12.96
N GLY A 143 12.66 22.56 -14.16
CA GLY A 143 13.29 22.90 -15.45
C GLY A 143 14.15 21.79 -16.04
N ASN A 144 14.07 21.61 -17.36
CA ASN A 144 14.86 20.61 -18.08
C ASN A 144 16.37 20.85 -17.97
N SER A 145 16.80 22.10 -17.72
CA SER A 145 18.21 22.44 -17.57
C SER A 145 18.84 21.83 -16.31
N LYS A 146 18.04 21.50 -15.28
CA LYS A 146 18.55 20.89 -14.06
C LYS A 146 18.89 19.41 -14.24
N PHE A 147 18.06 18.70 -15.00
CA PHE A 147 18.12 17.24 -15.13
C PHE A 147 18.70 16.78 -16.48
N GLY A 148 19.14 17.71 -17.34
CA GLY A 148 19.56 17.39 -18.68
C GLY A 148 18.41 16.89 -19.57
N TYR A 149 18.77 16.29 -20.71
CA TYR A 149 17.78 15.68 -21.58
C TYR A 149 17.35 14.31 -21.02
N THR A 150 16.13 14.23 -20.55
CA THR A 150 15.51 12.97 -20.15
C THR A 150 14.28 12.72 -21.01
N PRO A 151 14.26 11.64 -21.81
CA PRO A 151 13.12 11.35 -22.68
C PRO A 151 11.88 11.15 -21.82
N TYR A 152 10.79 11.80 -22.23
CA TYR A 152 9.47 11.67 -21.60
C TYR A 152 9.33 12.25 -20.18
N LEU A 153 10.30 12.95 -19.62
CA LEU A 153 10.14 13.70 -18.37
C LEU A 153 9.34 15.00 -18.52
N GLY A 154 8.98 15.38 -19.73
CA GLY A 154 8.19 16.59 -20.01
C GLY A 154 6.71 16.49 -19.66
N SER A 155 6.26 15.39 -19.07
CA SER A 155 4.88 15.21 -18.64
C SER A 155 4.68 15.61 -17.18
N GLU A 156 3.43 15.73 -16.78
CA GLU A 156 2.95 16.40 -15.57
C GLU A 156 3.43 15.81 -14.23
N ASN A 157 4.13 14.68 -14.22
CA ASN A 157 4.62 14.00 -13.04
C ASN A 157 6.15 13.85 -13.12
N GLY A 158 6.89 14.82 -12.65
CA GLY A 158 8.32 14.65 -12.43
C GLY A 158 8.56 13.48 -11.48
N SER A 159 9.49 12.60 -11.86
CA SER A 159 9.83 11.41 -11.07
C SER A 159 11.33 11.39 -10.72
N VAL A 160 12.00 12.54 -10.83
CA VAL A 160 13.45 12.65 -10.59
C VAL A 160 13.72 12.81 -9.11
N LEU A 161 14.48 11.87 -8.57
CA LEU A 161 14.95 11.89 -7.18
C LEU A 161 16.04 12.96 -6.97
N PRO A 162 16.14 13.57 -5.79
CA PRO A 162 17.33 14.30 -5.40
C PRO A 162 18.57 13.39 -5.43
N ILE A 163 19.71 13.93 -5.84
CA ILE A 163 20.96 13.17 -5.81
C ILE A 163 21.29 12.78 -4.39
N GLY A 164 21.65 11.50 -4.22
CA GLY A 164 21.98 10.93 -2.92
C GLY A 164 20.79 10.41 -2.12
N THR A 165 19.58 10.42 -2.71
CA THR A 165 18.41 9.73 -2.15
C THR A 165 18.08 8.46 -2.95
N GLU A 166 17.41 7.52 -2.31
CA GLU A 166 16.96 6.28 -2.94
C GLU A 166 15.45 6.33 -3.23
N ARG A 167 15.01 5.49 -4.14
CA ARG A 167 13.58 5.29 -4.39
C ARG A 167 12.95 4.66 -3.16
N ASN A 168 11.79 5.20 -2.74
CA ASN A 168 11.03 4.69 -1.61
C ASN A 168 11.74 4.79 -0.25
N ASP A 169 12.55 5.83 -0.07
CA ASP A 169 13.32 6.13 1.16
C ASP A 169 12.42 6.68 2.30
N GLU A 170 11.23 7.15 1.95
CA GLU A 170 10.24 7.66 2.90
C GLU A 170 9.10 6.66 3.10
N SER A 171 8.39 6.77 4.23
CA SER A 171 7.26 5.91 4.56
C SER A 171 6.05 6.70 5.02
N SER A 172 4.87 6.30 4.56
CA SER A 172 3.59 6.80 5.04
C SER A 172 3.41 6.46 6.54
N PRO A 173 2.54 7.18 7.25
CA PRO A 173 2.25 6.89 8.65
C PRO A 173 1.73 5.46 8.87
N TRP A 174 1.91 4.95 10.08
CA TRP A 174 1.27 3.71 10.50
C TRP A 174 -0.25 3.83 10.42
N TRP A 175 -0.89 2.78 9.91
CA TRP A 175 -2.33 2.66 9.87
C TRP A 175 -2.82 1.63 10.88
N THR A 176 -3.83 2.04 11.67
CA THR A 176 -4.49 1.18 12.66
C THR A 176 -5.99 1.29 12.50
N LYS A 177 -6.67 0.14 12.39
CA LYS A 177 -8.11 0.04 12.20
C LYS A 177 -8.69 -1.02 13.13
N VAL A 178 -9.89 -0.76 13.65
CA VAL A 178 -10.67 -1.73 14.41
C VAL A 178 -12.06 -1.84 13.81
N ASP A 179 -12.49 -3.06 13.51
CA ASP A 179 -13.83 -3.42 13.09
C ASP A 179 -14.53 -4.15 14.23
N ILE A 180 -15.81 -3.89 14.44
CA ILE A 180 -16.59 -4.61 15.46
C ILE A 180 -17.84 -5.22 14.83
N ALA A 181 -18.26 -6.36 15.37
CA ALA A 181 -19.51 -6.98 14.94
C ALA A 181 -20.22 -7.67 16.10
N VAL A 182 -21.54 -7.65 16.04
CA VAL A 182 -22.42 -8.45 16.88
C VAL A 182 -23.27 -9.32 15.97
N ARG A 183 -23.31 -10.61 16.26
CA ARG A 183 -24.18 -11.59 15.58
C ARG A 183 -25.06 -12.25 16.61
N GLN A 184 -26.36 -12.30 16.32
CA GLN A 184 -27.37 -12.91 17.18
C GLN A 184 -28.12 -13.98 16.40
N ASP A 185 -28.07 -15.20 16.88
CA ASP A 185 -28.96 -16.25 16.39
C ASP A 185 -30.39 -15.94 16.78
N ILE A 186 -31.32 -16.11 15.87
CA ILE A 186 -32.75 -15.90 16.09
C ILE A 186 -33.53 -17.17 15.74
N PRO A 187 -34.75 -17.37 16.28
CA PRO A 187 -35.55 -18.51 15.90
C PRO A 187 -35.81 -18.58 14.40
N ALA A 188 -35.56 -19.74 13.80
CA ALA A 188 -35.88 -19.98 12.40
C ALA A 188 -37.35 -20.47 12.27
N PHE A 189 -37.90 -20.41 11.05
CA PHE A 189 -39.29 -20.87 10.79
C PHE A 189 -39.45 -22.39 10.87
N HIS A 190 -38.37 -23.17 10.76
CA HIS A 190 -38.35 -24.62 10.87
C HIS A 190 -37.19 -25.05 11.77
N ALA A 191 -37.37 -26.20 12.45
CA ALA A 191 -36.42 -26.70 13.44
C ALA A 191 -35.03 -27.04 12.86
N ASP A 192 -34.99 -27.43 11.58
CA ASP A 192 -33.75 -27.78 10.88
C ASP A 192 -33.06 -26.57 10.21
N HIS A 193 -33.70 -25.41 10.30
CA HIS A 193 -33.15 -24.16 9.71
C HIS A 193 -32.44 -23.35 10.78
N THR A 194 -31.56 -22.44 10.31
CA THR A 194 -30.90 -21.47 11.19
C THR A 194 -31.09 -20.05 10.67
N ALA A 195 -31.27 -19.11 11.57
CA ALA A 195 -31.40 -17.70 11.25
C ALA A 195 -30.51 -16.84 12.15
N GLN A 196 -29.93 -15.82 11.60
CA GLN A 196 -28.99 -14.95 12.31
C GLN A 196 -29.12 -13.51 11.82
N VAL A 197 -29.13 -12.56 12.73
CA VAL A 197 -29.01 -11.14 12.46
C VAL A 197 -27.57 -10.70 12.77
N SER A 198 -27.00 -9.87 11.96
CA SER A 198 -25.67 -9.30 12.17
C SER A 198 -25.70 -7.77 12.10
N PHE A 199 -24.92 -7.16 12.98
CA PHE A 199 -24.63 -5.75 12.98
C PHE A 199 -23.10 -5.58 12.94
N VAL A 200 -22.58 -4.83 11.97
CA VAL A 200 -21.14 -4.67 11.74
C VAL A 200 -20.85 -3.19 11.62
N ILE A 201 -19.80 -2.75 12.27
CA ILE A 201 -19.20 -1.43 12.06
C ILE A 201 -17.76 -1.65 11.59
N ASP A 202 -17.53 -1.36 10.33
CA ASP A 202 -16.18 -1.30 9.77
C ASP A 202 -15.54 0.04 10.15
N ASN A 203 -14.27 0.01 10.46
CA ASN A 203 -13.48 1.16 10.92
C ASN A 203 -14.14 1.92 12.10
N PHE A 204 -14.46 1.18 13.16
CA PHE A 204 -15.03 1.72 14.39
C PHE A 204 -14.15 2.83 15.00
N THR A 205 -12.84 2.75 14.83
CA THR A 205 -11.92 3.81 15.26
C THR A 205 -12.21 5.15 14.60
N ASN A 206 -12.47 5.17 13.30
CA ASN A 206 -12.82 6.40 12.57
C ASN A 206 -14.22 6.91 12.95
N MET A 207 -15.16 6.03 13.28
CA MET A 207 -16.48 6.43 13.80
C MET A 207 -16.37 7.18 15.16
N LEU A 208 -15.37 6.85 15.99
CA LEU A 208 -15.15 7.51 17.28
C LEU A 208 -14.41 8.83 17.13
N ASN A 209 -13.50 8.93 16.18
CA ASN A 209 -12.71 10.13 15.93
C ASN A 209 -12.27 10.14 14.46
N ASP A 210 -12.60 11.21 13.75
CA ASP A 210 -12.34 11.39 12.32
C ASP A 210 -10.84 11.36 11.96
N ASP A 211 -9.95 11.58 12.93
CA ASP A 211 -8.49 11.48 12.74
C ASP A 211 -7.94 10.06 12.90
N TRP A 212 -8.75 9.10 13.35
CA TRP A 212 -8.31 7.72 13.56
C TRP A 212 -8.72 6.81 12.40
N GLY A 213 -8.00 5.72 12.22
CA GLY A 213 -8.30 4.73 11.17
C GLY A 213 -8.09 5.26 9.75
N ILE A 214 -7.38 6.38 9.58
CA ILE A 214 -7.08 6.98 8.29
C ILE A 214 -5.89 6.26 7.65
N LEU A 215 -6.10 5.70 6.46
CA LEU A 215 -5.03 5.14 5.64
C LEU A 215 -4.47 6.24 4.72
N GLU A 216 -3.23 6.61 4.95
CA GLU A 216 -2.52 7.57 4.13
C GLU A 216 -1.58 6.87 3.17
N GLU A 217 -1.69 7.18 1.88
CA GLU A 217 -0.84 6.63 0.83
C GLU A 217 -0.48 7.71 -0.18
N ALA A 218 0.79 7.77 -0.57
CA ALA A 218 1.23 8.64 -1.65
C ALA A 218 0.66 8.15 -2.99
N SER A 219 0.13 9.05 -3.81
CA SER A 219 -0.34 8.73 -5.15
C SER A 219 0.85 8.31 -6.02
N PHE A 220 0.78 7.14 -6.66
CA PHE A 220 1.88 6.57 -7.46
C PHE A 220 3.22 6.50 -6.72
N ASN A 221 3.17 6.33 -5.39
CA ASN A 221 4.33 6.24 -4.50
C ASN A 221 5.33 7.40 -4.64
N THR A 222 4.85 8.58 -5.02
CA THR A 222 5.67 9.79 -5.13
C THR A 222 5.00 11.00 -4.51
N VAL A 223 5.81 11.87 -3.90
CA VAL A 223 5.41 13.16 -3.34
C VAL A 223 6.36 14.23 -3.87
N THR A 224 5.81 15.29 -4.46
CA THR A 224 6.62 16.38 -5.01
C THR A 224 7.19 17.27 -3.92
N ILE A 225 8.50 17.50 -3.93
CA ILE A 225 9.20 18.38 -2.99
C ILE A 225 8.67 19.81 -3.13
N GLY A 226 8.35 20.43 -1.98
CA GLY A 226 7.83 21.80 -1.93
C GLY A 226 6.38 21.96 -2.38
N SER A 227 5.68 20.86 -2.67
CA SER A 227 4.25 20.89 -2.95
C SER A 227 3.46 21.17 -1.65
N THR A 228 2.41 21.96 -1.75
CA THR A 228 1.42 22.13 -0.66
C THR A 228 0.57 20.88 -0.46
N ASN A 229 0.59 19.95 -1.42
CA ASN A 229 -0.10 18.65 -1.41
C ASN A 229 0.88 17.49 -1.11
N ALA A 230 1.96 17.76 -0.42
CA ALA A 230 2.96 16.75 -0.04
C ALA A 230 2.48 15.79 1.06
N THR A 231 1.18 15.69 1.28
CA THR A 231 0.59 14.72 2.22
C THR A 231 0.20 13.45 1.50
N PRO A 232 0.43 12.28 2.11
CA PRO A 232 -0.08 11.02 1.60
C PRO A 232 -1.59 11.08 1.31
N ARG A 233 -2.02 10.31 0.32
CA ARG A 233 -3.43 10.27 -0.09
C ARG A 233 -4.24 9.44 0.90
N GLN A 234 -5.40 9.94 1.31
CA GLN A 234 -6.38 9.14 2.03
C GLN A 234 -7.07 8.16 1.07
N GLY A 235 -7.11 6.87 1.44
CA GLY A 235 -7.81 5.83 0.71
C GLY A 235 -9.27 5.65 1.19
N ASP A 236 -10.09 4.94 0.40
CA ASP A 236 -11.49 4.60 0.75
C ASP A 236 -11.59 3.75 2.03
N ALA A 237 -10.50 3.04 2.40
CA ALA A 237 -10.41 2.26 3.64
C ALA A 237 -10.43 3.12 4.92
N SER A 238 -10.34 4.44 4.80
CA SER A 238 -10.34 5.40 5.90
C SER A 238 -11.73 5.72 6.46
N LEU A 239 -12.79 5.42 5.71
CA LEU A 239 -14.15 5.76 6.11
C LEU A 239 -14.77 4.62 6.94
N TRP A 240 -15.58 4.99 7.94
CA TRP A 240 -16.38 4.01 8.65
C TRP A 240 -17.67 3.66 7.89
N GLU A 241 -18.09 2.44 8.02
CA GLU A 241 -19.33 1.95 7.45
C GLU A 241 -20.11 1.09 8.48
N MET A 242 -21.44 1.19 8.45
CA MET A 242 -22.33 0.40 9.31
C MET A 242 -23.22 -0.48 8.43
N ARG A 243 -23.26 -1.78 8.74
CA ARG A 243 -24.05 -2.76 7.99
C ARG A 243 -24.93 -3.58 8.91
N VAL A 244 -26.17 -3.81 8.49
CA VAL A 244 -27.09 -4.77 9.09
C VAL A 244 -27.37 -5.89 8.09
N GLY A 245 -27.25 -7.11 8.52
CA GLY A 245 -27.47 -8.28 7.69
C GLY A 245 -28.39 -9.30 8.35
N VAL A 246 -29.14 -10.04 7.53
CA VAL A 246 -29.90 -11.22 7.95
C VAL A 246 -29.45 -12.41 7.13
N ASN A 247 -29.10 -13.49 7.79
CA ASN A 247 -28.74 -14.75 7.16
C ASN A 247 -29.76 -15.81 7.56
N TYR A 248 -30.30 -16.49 6.58
CA TYR A 248 -31.23 -17.62 6.80
C TYR A 248 -30.74 -18.82 5.99
N ARG A 249 -30.59 -19.97 6.65
CA ARG A 249 -30.16 -21.23 6.03
C ARG A 249 -31.24 -22.25 6.18
N PHE A 250 -31.59 -22.91 5.11
CA PHE A 250 -32.57 -23.98 5.00
C PHE A 250 -31.94 -25.29 4.54
#